data_b8ebaa00c04042aa2b75ef7bfa638477
#
_entry.id   b8ebaa00c04042aa2b75ef7bfa638477
#
_cell.length_a   1.000
_cell.length_b   1.000
_cell.length_c   1.000
_cell.angle_alpha   90.00
_cell.angle_beta   90.00
_cell.angle_gamma   90.00
#
_symmetry.space_group_name_H-M   'P 1'
#
loop_
_entity.id
_entity.type
_entity.pdbx_description
1 polymer ?
#
loop_
_entity_poly.entity_id
_entity_poly.type
_entity_poly.pdbx_seq_one_letter_code
_entity_poly.pdbx_strand_id
1 'polypeptide(L)'
;MNLPVITEPLQGPAPAVDYAAFLARQLQTQQFNAASYRLGDEQVWVKRANTPHGMARYRVLGALALLFGLPVLQPVPNLGGNIAIATEVQRLRDLAARGLRVPTVLAAQDDGFLMRHLGRPAEQTPSLGTEIEAAVPAGPEAVLRLWVQGLRAIELVHNQGACLSQAFARNLVRCPDGVVGYVDFEDDPMAVLPLPLCHGRDALCYAHSTAIYLRQ
;
A
#
# COMPACT_ATOMS: atom_id res chain seq x y z
N MET A 1 27.08 29.82 25.83
CA MET A 1 28.33 29.18 25.39
C MET A 1 27.96 28.40 24.12
N ASN A 2 28.15 29.03 22.94
CA ASN A 2 27.78 28.48 21.65
C ASN A 2 28.91 27.58 21.15
N LEU A 3 28.63 26.28 20.96
CA LEU A 3 29.53 25.37 20.31
C LEU A 3 29.45 25.57 18.77
N PRO A 4 30.58 25.59 18.04
CA PRO A 4 30.59 25.80 16.60
C PRO A 4 30.09 24.52 15.88
N VAL A 5 29.12 24.71 14.98
CA VAL A 5 28.73 23.70 14.01
C VAL A 5 29.82 23.60 12.94
N ILE A 6 30.58 22.52 12.93
CA ILE A 6 31.58 22.25 11.89
C ILE A 6 30.83 21.69 10.68
N THR A 7 30.62 22.52 9.67
CA THR A 7 30.22 22.14 8.33
C THR A 7 31.46 22.00 7.47
N GLU A 8 31.97 20.77 7.33
CA GLU A 8 32.93 20.46 6.27
C GLU A 8 32.20 20.37 4.93
N PRO A 9 32.64 21.06 3.88
CA PRO A 9 32.11 20.89 2.54
C PRO A 9 32.68 19.57 1.97
N LEU A 10 31.84 18.52 1.91
CA LEU A 10 32.16 17.30 1.17
C LEU A 10 32.17 17.62 -0.32
N GLN A 11 33.34 17.87 -0.89
CA GLN A 11 33.58 17.95 -2.32
C GLN A 11 33.73 16.51 -2.86
N GLY A 12 32.66 15.99 -3.45
CA GLY A 12 32.60 14.73 -4.18
C GLY A 12 31.14 14.39 -4.48
N PRO A 13 30.85 13.65 -5.57
CA PRO A 13 29.49 13.14 -5.76
C PRO A 13 29.15 12.30 -4.54
N ALA A 14 27.98 12.57 -3.94
CA ALA A 14 27.51 11.82 -2.78
C ALA A 14 27.58 10.30 -3.13
N PRO A 15 28.16 9.45 -2.25
CA PRO A 15 28.25 8.03 -2.53
C PRO A 15 26.84 7.50 -2.83
N ALA A 16 26.73 6.70 -3.91
CA ALA A 16 25.48 6.07 -4.29
C ALA A 16 24.92 5.32 -3.07
N VAL A 17 23.66 5.59 -2.72
CA VAL A 17 23.01 4.99 -1.56
C VAL A 17 22.94 3.49 -1.77
N ASP A 18 23.59 2.70 -0.92
CA ASP A 18 23.46 1.24 -0.92
C ASP A 18 22.17 0.84 -0.18
N TYR A 19 21.09 0.74 -0.95
CA TYR A 19 19.77 0.36 -0.44
C TYR A 19 19.76 -1.06 0.15
N ALA A 20 20.57 -1.98 -0.39
CA ALA A 20 20.60 -3.36 0.08
C ALA A 20 21.29 -3.46 1.45
N ALA A 21 22.44 -2.81 1.64
CA ALA A 21 23.11 -2.74 2.92
C ALA A 21 22.27 -1.98 3.97
N PHE A 22 21.57 -0.93 3.56
CA PHE A 22 20.65 -0.22 4.45
C PHE A 22 19.50 -1.12 4.91
N LEU A 23 18.84 -1.82 3.98
CA LEU A 23 17.74 -2.75 4.29
C LEU A 23 18.21 -3.84 5.27
N ALA A 24 19.33 -4.51 4.98
CA ALA A 24 19.88 -5.57 5.82
C ALA A 24 20.09 -5.10 7.27
N ARG A 25 20.63 -3.90 7.47
CA ARG A 25 20.84 -3.32 8.79
C ARG A 25 19.51 -3.01 9.50
N GLN A 26 18.52 -2.42 8.79
CA GLN A 26 17.25 -2.06 9.41
C GLN A 26 16.42 -3.29 9.79
N LEU A 27 16.45 -4.36 9.01
CA LEU A 27 15.76 -5.60 9.33
C LEU A 27 16.24 -6.24 10.65
N GLN A 28 17.49 -6.00 11.05
CA GLN A 28 18.03 -6.48 12.32
C GLN A 28 17.59 -5.64 13.54
N THR A 29 17.31 -4.36 13.36
CA THR A 29 17.10 -3.41 14.47
C THR A 29 15.68 -2.89 14.57
N GLN A 30 14.92 -2.88 13.47
CA GLN A 30 13.56 -2.36 13.44
C GLN A 30 12.60 -3.24 14.25
N GLN A 31 11.83 -2.63 15.14
CA GLN A 31 10.83 -3.34 15.98
C GLN A 31 9.43 -3.37 15.35
N PHE A 32 9.09 -2.37 14.52
CA PHE A 32 7.78 -2.25 13.88
C PHE A 32 7.75 -2.98 12.53
N ASN A 33 6.56 -3.46 12.13
CA ASN A 33 6.38 -4.11 10.83
C ASN A 33 6.63 -3.18 9.65
N ALA A 34 6.34 -1.89 9.81
CA ALA A 34 6.68 -0.85 8.84
C ALA A 34 7.22 0.38 9.56
N ALA A 35 8.28 0.96 9.03
CA ALA A 35 8.85 2.21 9.55
C ALA A 35 9.42 3.05 8.41
N SER A 36 9.30 4.38 8.53
CA SER A 36 9.88 5.31 7.56
C SER A 36 11.24 5.81 8.03
N TYR A 37 12.12 6.01 7.06
CA TYR A 37 13.48 6.50 7.27
C TYR A 37 13.82 7.59 6.27
N ARG A 38 14.72 8.48 6.64
CA ARG A 38 15.30 9.44 5.71
C ARG A 38 16.67 8.95 5.26
N LEU A 39 16.87 8.88 3.94
CA LEU A 39 18.11 8.49 3.29
C LEU A 39 18.54 9.61 2.34
N GLY A 40 19.46 10.47 2.81
CA GLY A 40 19.78 11.69 2.10
C GLY A 40 18.54 12.58 1.92
N ASP A 41 18.20 12.85 0.67
CA ASP A 41 17.02 13.67 0.32
C ASP A 41 15.76 12.81 0.06
N GLU A 42 15.85 11.48 0.14
CA GLU A 42 14.71 10.58 -0.05
C GLU A 42 14.08 10.16 1.28
N GLN A 43 12.77 9.98 1.28
CA GLN A 43 12.05 9.25 2.32
C GLN A 43 11.74 7.84 1.81
N VAL A 44 12.05 6.85 2.62
CA VAL A 44 11.88 5.43 2.30
C VAL A 44 11.13 4.73 3.42
N TRP A 45 10.52 3.59 3.10
CA TRP A 45 9.86 2.72 4.06
C TRP A 45 10.51 1.35 4.04
N VAL A 46 10.80 0.83 5.23
CA VAL A 46 11.18 -0.58 5.42
C VAL A 46 9.95 -1.32 5.93
N LYS A 47 9.54 -2.36 5.20
CA LYS A 47 8.48 -3.29 5.64
C LYS A 47 9.11 -4.65 5.94
N ARG A 48 8.78 -5.21 7.11
CA ARG A 48 9.26 -6.52 7.59
C ARG A 48 8.16 -7.56 7.51
N ALA A 49 8.57 -8.81 7.41
CA ALA A 49 7.67 -9.94 7.52
C ALA A 49 6.94 -9.95 8.88
N ASN A 50 5.62 -10.10 8.80
CA ASN A 50 4.75 -10.30 9.97
C ASN A 50 4.82 -11.76 10.42
N THR A 51 4.23 -12.06 11.58
CA THR A 51 4.06 -13.44 12.03
C THR A 51 3.24 -14.23 11.01
N PRO A 52 3.69 -15.43 10.60
CA PRO A 52 2.92 -16.28 9.70
C PRO A 52 1.55 -16.63 10.26
N HIS A 53 0.54 -16.70 9.39
CA HIS A 53 -0.83 -17.04 9.73
C HIS A 53 -1.22 -18.42 9.20
N GLY A 54 -1.99 -19.18 10.01
CA GLY A 54 -2.46 -20.49 9.60
C GLY A 54 -3.58 -20.46 8.55
N MET A 55 -3.63 -21.48 7.68
CA MET A 55 -4.63 -21.63 6.60
C MET A 55 -6.03 -22.03 7.09
N ALA A 56 -6.18 -22.52 8.33
CA ALA A 56 -7.43 -23.13 8.79
C ALA A 56 -8.63 -22.18 8.69
N ARG A 57 -8.49 -20.94 9.10
CA ARG A 57 -9.55 -19.91 9.01
C ARG A 57 -10.00 -19.63 7.57
N TYR A 58 -9.04 -19.60 6.64
CA TYR A 58 -9.33 -19.34 5.23
C TYR A 58 -10.12 -20.49 4.58
N ARG A 59 -9.82 -21.74 4.97
CA ARG A 59 -10.55 -22.93 4.48
C ARG A 59 -12.01 -22.92 4.96
N VAL A 60 -12.27 -22.59 6.21
CA VAL A 60 -13.63 -22.50 6.77
C VAL A 60 -14.42 -21.39 6.10
N LEU A 61 -13.85 -20.16 6.00
CA LEU A 61 -14.52 -19.05 5.34
C LEU A 61 -14.75 -19.30 3.84
N GLY A 62 -13.81 -19.97 3.17
CA GLY A 62 -13.97 -20.36 1.76
C GLY A 62 -15.11 -21.34 1.56
N ALA A 63 -15.24 -22.35 2.42
CA ALA A 63 -16.34 -23.31 2.38
C ALA A 63 -17.70 -22.61 2.60
N LEU A 64 -17.77 -21.64 3.53
CA LEU A 64 -18.99 -20.86 3.76
C LEU A 64 -19.33 -19.98 2.56
N ALA A 65 -18.35 -19.29 1.96
CA ALA A 65 -18.57 -18.46 0.77
C ALA A 65 -19.13 -19.27 -0.40
N LEU A 66 -18.63 -20.49 -0.61
CA LEU A 66 -19.14 -21.44 -1.62
C LEU A 66 -20.56 -21.92 -1.28
N LEU A 67 -20.81 -22.28 -0.03
CA LEU A 67 -22.13 -22.76 0.42
C LEU A 67 -23.22 -21.70 0.22
N PHE A 68 -22.91 -20.43 0.45
CA PHE A 68 -23.85 -19.32 0.26
C PHE A 68 -23.87 -18.76 -1.17
N GLY A 69 -23.12 -19.33 -2.11
CA GLY A 69 -23.06 -18.87 -3.49
C GLY A 69 -22.47 -17.45 -3.64
N LEU A 70 -21.57 -17.05 -2.74
CA LEU A 70 -20.94 -15.72 -2.70
C LEU A 70 -19.44 -15.79 -3.03
N PRO A 71 -19.06 -16.14 -4.26
CA PRO A 71 -17.65 -16.33 -4.63
C PRO A 71 -16.81 -15.07 -4.47
N VAL A 72 -17.42 -13.90 -4.59
CA VAL A 72 -16.76 -12.60 -4.35
C VAL A 72 -16.24 -12.45 -2.92
N LEU A 73 -16.85 -13.14 -1.94
CA LEU A 73 -16.44 -13.16 -0.54
C LEU A 73 -15.46 -14.30 -0.21
N GLN A 74 -15.06 -15.10 -1.21
CA GLN A 74 -14.06 -16.14 -0.99
C GLN A 74 -12.77 -15.52 -0.45
N PRO A 75 -12.25 -16.00 0.68
CA PRO A 75 -11.07 -15.40 1.27
C PRO A 75 -9.84 -15.59 0.40
N VAL A 76 -9.09 -14.53 0.21
CA VAL A 76 -7.76 -14.58 -0.40
C VAL A 76 -6.76 -14.85 0.73
N PRO A 77 -5.98 -15.93 0.65
CA PRO A 77 -5.04 -16.26 1.72
C PRO A 77 -3.92 -15.22 1.81
N ASN A 78 -3.82 -14.56 2.96
CA ASN A 78 -2.62 -13.84 3.37
C ASN A 78 -1.94 -14.71 4.45
N LEU A 79 -0.88 -15.39 4.09
CA LEU A 79 -0.17 -16.31 4.98
C LEU A 79 0.80 -15.58 5.92
N GLY A 80 0.98 -14.28 5.74
CA GLY A 80 1.97 -13.52 6.49
C GLY A 80 3.41 -13.95 6.18
N GLY A 81 4.34 -13.56 7.04
CA GLY A 81 5.73 -13.96 6.94
C GLY A 81 6.37 -13.58 5.59
N ASN A 82 7.37 -14.36 5.19
CA ASN A 82 8.14 -14.12 3.97
C ASN A 82 7.29 -14.25 2.69
N ILE A 83 6.21 -15.05 2.73
CA ILE A 83 5.31 -15.20 1.59
C ILE A 83 4.59 -13.88 1.29
N ALA A 84 4.09 -13.19 2.31
CA ALA A 84 3.44 -11.89 2.15
C ALA A 84 4.42 -10.84 1.60
N ILE A 85 5.68 -10.84 2.08
CA ILE A 85 6.75 -9.96 1.57
C ILE A 85 7.00 -10.23 0.08
N ALA A 86 7.20 -11.49 -0.31
CA ALA A 86 7.43 -11.86 -1.70
C ALA A 86 6.25 -11.48 -2.59
N THR A 87 5.02 -11.72 -2.14
CA THR A 87 3.79 -11.36 -2.85
C THR A 87 3.70 -9.84 -3.04
N GLU A 88 3.92 -9.05 -1.99
CA GLU A 88 3.84 -7.60 -2.08
C GLU A 88 4.90 -7.00 -2.99
N VAL A 89 6.15 -7.47 -2.89
CA VAL A 89 7.24 -7.06 -3.78
C VAL A 89 6.93 -7.36 -5.24
N GLN A 90 6.43 -8.56 -5.53
CA GLN A 90 6.05 -8.96 -6.89
C GLN A 90 4.91 -8.08 -7.41
N ARG A 91 3.86 -7.89 -6.63
CA ARG A 91 2.71 -7.06 -7.01
C ARG A 91 3.08 -5.60 -7.23
N LEU A 92 3.91 -5.00 -6.36
CA LEU A 92 4.40 -3.64 -6.55
C LEU A 92 5.15 -3.49 -7.88
N ARG A 93 5.99 -4.46 -8.23
CA ARG A 93 6.72 -4.47 -9.52
C ARG A 93 5.78 -4.62 -10.72
N ASP A 94 4.82 -5.54 -10.64
CA ASP A 94 3.87 -5.80 -11.72
C ASP A 94 2.94 -4.60 -11.95
N LEU A 95 2.45 -3.97 -10.88
CA LEU A 95 1.60 -2.78 -10.97
C LEU A 95 2.38 -1.56 -11.49
N ALA A 96 3.62 -1.38 -11.06
CA ALA A 96 4.51 -0.34 -11.60
C ALA A 96 4.77 -0.55 -13.10
N ALA A 97 5.01 -1.79 -13.54
CA ALA A 97 5.19 -2.12 -14.96
C ALA A 97 3.94 -1.82 -15.82
N ARG A 98 2.75 -1.83 -15.21
CA ARG A 98 1.49 -1.41 -15.84
C ARG A 98 1.25 0.10 -15.81
N GLY A 99 2.21 0.89 -15.32
CA GLY A 99 2.11 2.35 -15.23
C GLY A 99 1.27 2.86 -14.06
N LEU A 100 0.92 2.00 -13.10
CA LEU A 100 0.18 2.40 -11.91
C LEU A 100 1.10 3.04 -10.87
N ARG A 101 0.57 4.00 -10.12
CA ARG A 101 1.31 4.74 -9.10
C ARG A 101 1.39 3.92 -7.79
N VAL A 102 2.45 3.17 -7.65
CA VAL A 102 2.76 2.38 -6.45
C VAL A 102 4.16 2.71 -5.93
N PRO A 103 4.48 2.43 -4.65
CA PRO A 103 5.83 2.59 -4.14
C PRO A 103 6.86 1.81 -4.96
N THR A 104 7.95 2.47 -5.34
CA THR A 104 9.05 1.80 -6.04
C THR A 104 9.84 0.94 -5.05
N VAL A 105 9.98 -0.35 -5.33
CA VAL A 105 10.83 -1.26 -4.57
C VAL A 105 12.29 -0.95 -4.87
N LEU A 106 13.06 -0.56 -3.86
CA LEU A 106 14.47 -0.16 -3.94
C LEU A 106 15.42 -1.33 -3.62
N ALA A 107 15.04 -2.16 -2.65
CA ALA A 107 15.73 -3.39 -2.29
C ALA A 107 14.73 -4.38 -1.68
N ALA A 108 15.01 -5.68 -1.80
CA ALA A 108 14.19 -6.73 -1.20
C ALA A 108 15.05 -7.89 -0.72
N GLN A 109 14.66 -8.49 0.41
CA GLN A 109 15.16 -9.72 1.00
C GLN A 109 13.97 -10.62 1.38
N ASP A 110 14.21 -11.84 1.80
CA ASP A 110 13.15 -12.79 2.12
C ASP A 110 12.22 -12.31 3.26
N ASP A 111 12.78 -11.60 4.24
CA ASP A 111 12.10 -11.17 5.46
C ASP A 111 11.69 -9.69 5.46
N GLY A 112 11.90 -8.95 4.34
CA GLY A 112 11.49 -7.58 4.22
C GLY A 112 11.96 -6.87 2.95
N PHE A 113 11.46 -5.66 2.74
CA PHE A 113 11.85 -4.84 1.59
C PHE A 113 11.85 -3.35 1.92
N LEU A 114 12.60 -2.62 1.10
CA LEU A 114 12.72 -1.17 1.11
C LEU A 114 11.96 -0.60 -0.08
N MET A 115 11.11 0.38 0.16
CA MET A 115 10.36 1.06 -0.89
C MET A 115 10.43 2.58 -0.73
N ARG A 116 10.33 3.29 -1.86
CA ARG A 116 10.30 4.76 -1.88
C ARG A 116 8.95 5.27 -1.41
N HIS A 117 8.95 6.35 -0.63
CA HIS A 117 7.73 7.05 -0.25
C HIS A 117 7.03 7.66 -1.48
N LEU A 118 5.70 7.65 -1.50
CA LEU A 118 4.91 8.22 -2.60
C LEU A 118 4.75 9.74 -2.53
N GLY A 119 5.03 10.34 -1.36
CA GLY A 119 4.97 11.77 -1.12
C GLY A 119 6.32 12.47 -1.29
N ARG A 120 6.35 13.75 -0.93
CA ARG A 120 7.61 14.48 -0.75
C ARG A 120 8.25 14.08 0.59
N PRO A 121 9.58 14.15 0.70
CA PRO A 121 10.25 13.88 1.96
C PRO A 121 9.74 14.79 3.07
N ALA A 122 9.49 14.20 4.25
CA ALA A 122 8.94 14.86 5.44
C ALA A 122 7.49 15.38 5.31
N GLU A 123 6.81 15.13 4.19
CA GLU A 123 5.37 15.40 4.04
C GLU A 123 4.56 14.13 4.29
N GLN A 124 3.41 14.29 4.93
CA GLN A 124 2.44 13.20 5.02
C GLN A 124 1.70 13.06 3.69
N THR A 125 1.57 11.82 3.22
CA THR A 125 0.75 11.51 2.05
C THR A 125 -0.60 11.01 2.57
N PRO A 126 -1.65 11.86 2.59
CA PRO A 126 -2.93 11.47 3.18
C PRO A 126 -3.57 10.36 2.38
N SER A 127 -4.27 9.45 3.08
CA SER A 127 -5.14 8.50 2.42
C SER A 127 -6.45 9.16 2.02
N LEU A 128 -7.09 8.64 0.97
CA LEU A 128 -8.45 9.09 0.61
C LEU A 128 -9.44 8.87 1.75
N GLY A 129 -9.26 7.83 2.57
CA GLY A 129 -10.07 7.60 3.77
C GLY A 129 -10.00 8.79 4.74
N THR A 130 -8.78 9.23 5.07
CA THR A 130 -8.55 10.38 5.96
C THR A 130 -9.09 11.68 5.34
N GLU A 131 -8.93 11.87 4.03
CA GLU A 131 -9.43 13.07 3.36
C GLU A 131 -10.96 13.11 3.26
N ILE A 132 -11.59 11.96 2.98
CA ILE A 132 -13.05 11.84 2.96
C ILE A 132 -13.61 12.15 4.36
N GLU A 133 -13.01 11.59 5.41
CA GLU A 133 -13.40 11.88 6.80
C GLU A 133 -13.26 13.37 7.12
N ALA A 134 -12.13 13.98 6.77
CA ALA A 134 -11.89 15.40 6.98
C ALA A 134 -12.82 16.32 6.17
N ALA A 135 -13.39 15.83 5.07
CA ALA A 135 -14.33 16.57 4.22
C ALA A 135 -15.78 16.57 4.76
N VAL A 136 -16.11 15.70 5.72
CA VAL A 136 -17.46 15.57 6.28
C VAL A 136 -18.04 16.91 6.77
N PRO A 137 -17.32 17.76 7.53
CA PRO A 137 -17.83 19.05 7.96
C PRO A 137 -18.10 20.05 6.82
N ALA A 138 -17.47 19.84 5.64
CA ALA A 138 -17.67 20.69 4.46
C ALA A 138 -18.90 20.29 3.62
N GLY A 139 -19.59 19.21 4.01
CA GLY A 139 -20.85 18.76 3.44
C GLY A 139 -20.74 17.68 2.36
N PRO A 140 -21.89 17.14 1.92
CA PRO A 140 -21.96 15.94 1.08
C PRO A 140 -21.26 16.10 -0.27
N GLU A 141 -21.26 17.27 -0.88
CA GLU A 141 -20.57 17.50 -2.15
C GLU A 141 -19.07 17.37 -2.05
N ALA A 142 -18.45 17.79 -0.92
CA ALA A 142 -17.02 17.65 -0.69
C ALA A 142 -16.64 16.18 -0.52
N VAL A 143 -17.42 15.43 0.24
CA VAL A 143 -17.28 13.98 0.41
C VAL A 143 -17.40 13.27 -0.94
N LEU A 144 -18.45 13.59 -1.72
CA LEU A 144 -18.73 12.94 -3.00
C LEU A 144 -17.61 13.16 -4.01
N ARG A 145 -17.03 14.37 -4.07
CA ARG A 145 -15.88 14.64 -4.98
C ARG A 145 -14.70 13.72 -4.71
N LEU A 146 -14.33 13.56 -3.44
CA LEU A 146 -13.21 12.69 -3.05
C LEU A 146 -13.54 11.21 -3.26
N TRP A 147 -14.79 10.83 -2.96
CA TRP A 147 -15.25 9.46 -3.16
C TRP A 147 -15.20 9.06 -4.64
N VAL A 148 -15.67 9.93 -5.55
CA VAL A 148 -15.60 9.72 -7.00
C VAL A 148 -14.14 9.66 -7.48
N GLN A 149 -13.25 10.43 -6.88
CA GLN A 149 -11.81 10.34 -7.20
C GLN A 149 -11.25 8.94 -6.91
N GLY A 150 -11.63 8.34 -5.79
CA GLY A 150 -11.25 6.96 -5.47
C GLY A 150 -11.85 5.93 -6.41
N LEU A 151 -13.11 6.08 -6.84
CA LEU A 151 -13.71 5.20 -7.85
C LEU A 151 -12.94 5.25 -9.18
N ARG A 152 -12.59 6.45 -9.64
CA ARG A 152 -11.80 6.64 -10.88
C ARG A 152 -10.41 6.02 -10.75
N ALA A 153 -9.80 6.12 -9.58
CA ALA A 153 -8.52 5.48 -9.32
C ALA A 153 -8.61 3.95 -9.39
N ILE A 154 -9.66 3.35 -8.83
CA ILE A 154 -9.92 1.90 -8.92
C ILE A 154 -10.21 1.50 -10.38
N GLU A 155 -11.04 2.27 -11.09
CA GLU A 155 -11.32 2.04 -12.51
C GLU A 155 -10.05 2.05 -13.35
N LEU A 156 -9.11 2.96 -13.08
CA LEU A 156 -7.81 2.99 -13.76
C LEU A 156 -7.04 1.67 -13.59
N VAL A 157 -7.02 1.11 -12.36
CA VAL A 157 -6.39 -0.19 -12.09
C VAL A 157 -7.08 -1.30 -12.87
N HIS A 158 -8.41 -1.33 -12.88
CA HIS A 158 -9.21 -2.34 -13.60
C HIS A 158 -8.97 -2.27 -15.12
N ASN A 159 -8.86 -1.07 -15.68
CA ASN A 159 -8.57 -0.86 -17.10
C ASN A 159 -7.16 -1.32 -17.50
N GLN A 160 -6.23 -1.40 -16.56
CA GLN A 160 -4.91 -2.00 -16.76
C GLN A 160 -4.91 -3.54 -16.59
N GLY A 161 -6.08 -4.17 -16.46
CA GLY A 161 -6.20 -5.61 -16.25
C GLY A 161 -5.62 -6.08 -14.91
N ALA A 162 -5.66 -5.23 -13.90
CA ALA A 162 -5.18 -5.50 -12.55
C ALA A 162 -6.30 -5.34 -11.51
N CYS A 163 -6.02 -5.66 -10.26
CA CYS A 163 -6.88 -5.43 -9.11
C CYS A 163 -6.04 -4.98 -7.90
N LEU A 164 -6.68 -4.39 -6.89
CA LEU A 164 -5.99 -3.88 -5.71
C LEU A 164 -5.92 -4.88 -4.56
N SER A 165 -6.80 -5.89 -4.52
CA SER A 165 -6.89 -6.84 -3.41
C SER A 165 -7.65 -6.30 -2.20
N GLN A 166 -7.20 -5.21 -1.63
CA GLN A 166 -7.80 -4.52 -0.47
C GLN A 166 -7.99 -3.04 -0.81
N ALA A 167 -8.91 -2.73 -1.73
CA ALA A 167 -9.20 -1.38 -2.20
C ALA A 167 -9.94 -0.53 -1.14
N PHE A 168 -9.52 -0.63 0.13
CA PHE A 168 -10.02 0.26 1.17
C PHE A 168 -9.51 1.69 0.94
N ALA A 169 -10.33 2.68 1.24
CA ALA A 169 -9.98 4.09 1.05
C ALA A 169 -8.67 4.50 1.77
N ARG A 170 -8.29 3.80 2.85
CA ARG A 170 -7.02 4.01 3.55
C ARG A 170 -5.78 3.57 2.75
N ASN A 171 -5.96 2.66 1.78
CA ASN A 171 -4.89 2.13 0.93
C ASN A 171 -4.74 2.90 -0.40
N LEU A 172 -5.61 3.87 -0.64
CA LEU A 172 -5.53 4.84 -1.73
C LEU A 172 -4.95 6.13 -1.15
N VAL A 173 -3.80 6.58 -1.63
CA VAL A 173 -3.10 7.75 -1.09
C VAL A 173 -2.98 8.82 -2.16
N ARG A 174 -3.21 10.09 -1.79
CA ARG A 174 -3.09 11.20 -2.73
C ARG A 174 -1.67 11.73 -2.75
N CYS A 175 -0.97 11.53 -3.88
CA CYS A 175 0.38 12.04 -4.08
C CYS A 175 0.38 13.57 -4.26
N PRO A 176 1.54 14.25 -4.09
CA PRO A 176 1.65 15.71 -4.19
C PRO A 176 1.25 16.31 -5.53
N ASP A 177 1.27 15.51 -6.60
CA ASP A 177 0.82 15.87 -7.95
C ASP A 177 -0.70 15.67 -8.17
N GLY A 178 -1.43 15.27 -7.12
CA GLY A 178 -2.86 15.00 -7.16
C GLY A 178 -3.24 13.62 -7.69
N VAL A 179 -2.28 12.84 -8.18
CA VAL A 179 -2.50 11.46 -8.62
C VAL A 179 -2.71 10.55 -7.42
N VAL A 180 -3.67 9.64 -7.52
CA VAL A 180 -3.88 8.61 -6.49
C VAL A 180 -2.86 7.50 -6.68
N GLY A 181 -2.12 7.20 -5.63
CA GLY A 181 -1.26 6.03 -5.51
C GLY A 181 -1.88 4.94 -4.65
N TYR A 182 -1.32 3.75 -4.72
CA TYR A 182 -1.86 2.56 -4.08
C TYR A 182 -0.79 1.90 -3.21
N VAL A 183 -1.20 1.41 -2.04
CA VAL A 183 -0.32 0.76 -1.07
C VAL A 183 -0.97 -0.51 -0.51
N ASP A 184 -0.18 -1.39 0.10
CA ASP A 184 -0.62 -2.57 0.86
C ASP A 184 -1.11 -3.73 -0.02
N PHE A 185 -0.16 -4.52 -0.54
CA PHE A 185 -0.41 -5.62 -1.48
C PHE A 185 0.05 -6.99 -0.95
N GLU A 186 -0.17 -7.27 0.33
CA GLU A 186 0.28 -8.51 1.00
C GLU A 186 -0.38 -9.80 0.50
N ASP A 187 -1.47 -9.70 -0.25
CA ASP A 187 -2.18 -10.84 -0.87
C ASP A 187 -2.37 -10.64 -2.38
N ASP A 188 -2.60 -11.73 -3.10
CA ASP A 188 -2.89 -11.71 -4.53
C ASP A 188 -4.21 -12.43 -4.84
N PRO A 189 -5.32 -11.68 -5.00
CA PRO A 189 -6.60 -12.29 -5.35
C PRO A 189 -6.59 -13.01 -6.70
N MET A 190 -5.79 -12.52 -7.66
CA MET A 190 -5.73 -13.14 -9.00
C MET A 190 -5.10 -14.53 -9.00
N ALA A 191 -4.37 -14.90 -7.94
CA ALA A 191 -3.87 -16.26 -7.76
C ALA A 191 -4.99 -17.28 -7.45
N VAL A 192 -6.16 -16.83 -6.98
CA VAL A 192 -7.25 -17.71 -6.53
C VAL A 192 -8.62 -17.38 -7.11
N LEU A 193 -8.79 -16.19 -7.69
CA LEU A 193 -10.06 -15.71 -8.23
C LEU A 193 -9.90 -15.19 -9.66
N PRO A 194 -10.91 -15.35 -10.51
CA PRO A 194 -10.93 -14.71 -11.82
C PRO A 194 -11.05 -13.19 -11.68
N LEU A 195 -10.43 -12.45 -12.60
CA LEU A 195 -10.31 -11.00 -12.57
C LEU A 195 -11.65 -10.25 -12.34
N PRO A 196 -12.78 -10.63 -12.95
CA PRO A 196 -14.06 -9.95 -12.69
C PRO A 196 -14.51 -10.04 -11.23
N LEU A 197 -14.21 -11.14 -10.53
CA LEU A 197 -14.49 -11.24 -9.08
C LEU A 197 -13.53 -10.41 -8.25
N CYS A 198 -12.26 -10.28 -8.68
CA CYS A 198 -11.30 -9.38 -8.04
C CYS A 198 -11.78 -7.92 -8.14
N HIS A 199 -12.28 -7.50 -9.31
CA HIS A 199 -12.87 -6.17 -9.51
C HIS A 199 -14.08 -5.93 -8.60
N GLY A 200 -14.98 -6.93 -8.49
CA GLY A 200 -16.11 -6.86 -7.56
C GLY A 200 -15.68 -6.71 -6.09
N ARG A 201 -14.60 -7.41 -5.69
CA ARG A 201 -14.01 -7.26 -4.34
C ARG A 201 -13.47 -5.87 -4.09
N ASP A 202 -12.74 -5.30 -5.04
CA ASP A 202 -12.22 -3.93 -4.94
C ASP A 202 -13.37 -2.94 -4.73
N ALA A 203 -14.42 -3.04 -5.53
CA ALA A 203 -15.61 -2.19 -5.38
C ALA A 203 -16.28 -2.33 -4.00
N LEU A 204 -16.44 -3.57 -3.51
CA LEU A 204 -17.00 -3.85 -2.18
C LEU A 204 -16.13 -3.33 -1.06
N CYS A 205 -14.80 -3.51 -1.12
CA CYS A 205 -13.87 -2.99 -0.12
C CYS A 205 -13.94 -1.46 -0.04
N TYR A 206 -13.96 -0.79 -1.20
CA TYR A 206 -14.06 0.66 -1.26
C TYR A 206 -15.39 1.16 -0.70
N ALA A 207 -16.51 0.62 -1.18
CA ALA A 207 -17.84 0.97 -0.71
C ALA A 207 -17.98 0.73 0.81
N HIS A 208 -17.53 -0.42 1.30
CA HIS A 208 -17.56 -0.76 2.73
C HIS A 208 -16.78 0.24 3.58
N SER A 209 -15.56 0.60 3.15
CA SER A 209 -14.68 1.51 3.91
C SER A 209 -15.14 2.96 3.92
N THR A 210 -16.04 3.33 3.00
CA THR A 210 -16.51 4.71 2.83
C THR A 210 -18.00 4.90 3.16
N ALA A 211 -18.76 3.81 3.34
CA ALA A 211 -20.21 3.84 3.57
C ALA A 211 -20.63 4.72 4.73
N ILE A 212 -19.84 4.80 5.80
CA ILE A 212 -20.13 5.62 6.98
C ILE A 212 -20.19 7.12 6.65
N TYR A 213 -19.40 7.58 5.68
CA TYR A 213 -19.29 8.98 5.28
C TYR A 213 -20.34 9.39 4.22
N LEU A 214 -21.00 8.41 3.58
CA LEU A 214 -22.01 8.63 2.53
C LEU A 214 -23.45 8.67 3.07
N ARG A 215 -23.63 8.50 4.38
CA ARG A 215 -24.97 8.49 5.03
C ARG A 215 -25.47 9.86 5.46
N GLN A 216 -24.74 10.92 5.13
CA GLN A 216 -25.05 12.29 5.57
C GLN A 216 -25.92 13.06 4.59
#